data_964157ffc2769664b94d66db8b653caf
#
_entry.id   964157ffc2769664b94d66db8b653caf
#
_cell.length_a   1.000
_cell.length_b   1.000
_cell.length_c   1.000
_cell.angle_alpha   90.00
_cell.angle_beta   90.00
_cell.angle_gamma   90.00
#
_symmetry.space_group_name_H-M   'P 1'
#
loop_
_entity.id
_entity.type
_entity.pdbx_description
1 polymer ?
#
loop_
_entity_poly.entity_id
_entity_poly.type
_entity_poly.pdbx_seq_one_letter_code
_entity_poly.pdbx_strand_id
1 'polypeptide(L)'
;MIIINNKNMENSVYFPKNLYKNDSSIYTVILNNRGTNKIYKFENLEDKKLVPYDFYVFIIDFSKLPVDEYEYTIYGDTECVCGKGIIKLNEVNKENIYYEKNREYITYDKQ
;
A
#
# COMPACT_ATOMS: atom_id res chain seq x y z
N MET A 1 -0.60 -9.22 5.02
CA MET A 1 -1.28 -7.91 4.88
C MET A 1 -0.25 -6.80 4.74
N ILE A 2 -0.48 -5.91 3.80
CA ILE A 2 0.35 -4.71 3.64
C ILE A 2 -0.28 -3.60 4.47
N ILE A 3 0.54 -2.86 5.21
CA ILE A 3 0.05 -1.75 6.03
C ILE A 3 0.72 -0.46 5.58
N ILE A 4 -0.08 0.52 5.21
CA ILE A 4 0.37 1.86 4.86
C ILE A 4 0.08 2.77 6.04
N ASN A 5 1.13 3.30 6.66
CA ASN A 5 1.00 4.08 7.88
C ASN A 5 0.51 5.50 7.63
N ASN A 6 0.79 6.06 6.48
CA ASN A 6 0.33 7.40 6.13
C ASN A 6 -0.07 7.44 4.66
N LYS A 7 -1.37 7.32 4.40
CA LYS A 7 -1.90 7.33 3.04
C LYS A 7 -1.82 8.70 2.36
N ASN A 8 -1.60 9.77 3.14
CA ASN A 8 -1.59 11.14 2.63
C ASN A 8 -0.26 11.57 2.02
N MET A 9 0.68 10.66 1.92
CA MET A 9 1.92 10.91 1.22
C MET A 9 2.16 9.81 0.20
N GLU A 10 3.07 10.09 -0.72
CA GLU A 10 3.48 9.11 -1.70
C GLU A 10 4.19 7.96 -1.00
N ASN A 11 3.79 6.75 -1.31
CA ASN A 11 4.36 5.55 -0.67
C ASN A 11 5.03 4.66 -1.70
N SER A 12 6.19 4.13 -1.33
CA SER A 12 6.79 3.02 -2.07
C SER A 12 6.22 1.74 -1.48
N VAL A 13 5.37 1.06 -2.24
CA VAL A 13 4.63 -0.11 -1.75
C VAL A 13 5.25 -1.38 -2.31
N TYR A 14 5.53 -2.31 -1.42
CA TYR A 14 6.17 -3.58 -1.75
C TYR A 14 5.11 -4.66 -1.79
N PHE A 15 4.73 -5.09 -3.00
CA PHE A 15 3.74 -6.14 -3.20
C PHE A 15 4.45 -7.46 -3.46
N PRO A 16 4.19 -8.51 -2.67
CA PRO A 16 4.82 -9.80 -2.90
C PRO A 16 4.45 -10.36 -4.26
N LYS A 17 5.44 -10.88 -4.98
CA LYS A 17 5.21 -11.63 -6.20
C LYS A 17 4.74 -13.02 -5.82
N ASN A 18 3.67 -13.49 -6.44
CA ASN A 18 3.20 -14.85 -6.20
C ASN A 18 3.74 -15.81 -7.26
N LEU A 19 3.21 -17.02 -7.28
CA LEU A 19 3.65 -18.06 -8.19
C LEU A 19 3.40 -17.72 -9.67
N TYR A 20 2.54 -16.77 -9.95
CA TYR A 20 2.18 -16.39 -11.31
C TYR A 20 2.97 -15.14 -11.73
N LYS A 21 4.28 -15.20 -11.58
CA LYS A 21 5.14 -14.08 -11.97
C LYS A 21 4.90 -13.70 -13.41
N ASN A 22 4.72 -12.43 -13.63
CA ASN A 22 4.55 -11.88 -14.96
C ASN A 22 5.37 -10.59 -15.03
N ASP A 23 6.40 -10.62 -15.87
CA ASP A 23 7.24 -9.42 -16.07
C ASP A 23 6.57 -8.56 -17.12
N SER A 24 5.80 -7.61 -16.67
CA SER A 24 5.15 -6.64 -17.54
C SER A 24 5.89 -5.31 -17.47
N SER A 25 5.71 -4.48 -18.49
CA SER A 25 6.29 -3.13 -18.50
C SER A 25 5.50 -2.20 -17.61
N ILE A 26 4.19 -2.40 -17.58
CA ILE A 26 3.24 -1.53 -16.87
C ILE A 26 2.28 -2.42 -16.11
N TYR A 27 1.91 -1.95 -14.92
CA TYR A 27 0.98 -2.68 -14.05
C TYR A 27 -0.18 -1.80 -13.66
N THR A 28 -1.28 -2.46 -13.29
CA THR A 28 -2.46 -1.81 -12.72
C THR A 28 -2.77 -2.46 -11.38
N VAL A 29 -2.97 -1.64 -10.35
CA VAL A 29 -3.42 -2.12 -9.05
C VAL A 29 -4.84 -1.67 -8.83
N ILE A 30 -5.71 -2.61 -8.53
CA ILE A 30 -7.10 -2.34 -8.23
C ILE A 30 -7.34 -2.62 -6.76
N LEU A 31 -7.90 -1.62 -6.06
CA LEU A 31 -8.27 -1.76 -4.66
C LEU A 31 -9.79 -1.81 -4.56
N ASN A 32 -10.30 -2.84 -3.92
CA ASN A 32 -11.72 -3.02 -3.68
C ASN A 32 -11.99 -2.85 -2.19
N ASN A 33 -12.79 -1.83 -1.84
CA ASN A 33 -13.21 -1.63 -0.46
C ASN A 33 -14.27 -2.67 -0.12
N ARG A 34 -13.97 -3.53 0.82
CA ARG A 34 -14.83 -4.66 1.16
C ARG A 34 -16.15 -4.22 1.80
N GLY A 35 -16.14 -3.10 2.49
CA GLY A 35 -17.34 -2.60 3.16
C GLY A 35 -18.32 -1.89 2.23
N THR A 36 -17.80 -1.11 1.27
CA THR A 36 -18.62 -0.27 0.39
C THR A 36 -18.71 -0.79 -1.03
N ASN A 37 -17.89 -1.79 -1.38
CA ASN A 37 -17.75 -2.32 -2.75
C ASN A 37 -17.27 -1.27 -3.75
N LYS A 38 -16.70 -0.18 -3.30
CA LYS A 38 -16.07 0.80 -4.18
C LYS A 38 -14.74 0.30 -4.67
N ILE A 39 -14.46 0.59 -5.94
CA ILE A 39 -13.24 0.15 -6.60
C ILE A 39 -12.41 1.38 -6.97
N TYR A 40 -11.13 1.31 -6.65
CA TYR A 40 -10.16 2.36 -6.97
C TYR A 40 -9.06 1.75 -7.82
N LYS A 41 -8.66 2.46 -8.86
CA LYS A 41 -7.75 1.92 -9.85
C LYS A 41 -6.53 2.82 -9.97
N PHE A 42 -5.34 2.21 -9.92
CA PHE A 42 -4.07 2.90 -10.13
C PHE A 42 -3.41 2.29 -11.36
N GLU A 43 -3.34 3.07 -12.43
CA GLU A 43 -2.86 2.59 -13.73
C GLU A 43 -1.46 3.10 -14.02
N ASN A 44 -0.83 2.51 -15.04
CA ASN A 44 0.46 2.94 -15.57
C ASN A 44 1.57 2.91 -14.51
N LEU A 45 1.53 1.89 -13.66
CA LEU A 45 2.55 1.72 -12.62
C LEU A 45 3.73 0.95 -13.15
N GLU A 46 4.93 1.41 -12.83
CA GLU A 46 6.18 0.73 -13.17
C GLU A 46 6.79 0.12 -11.92
N ASP A 47 7.29 -1.09 -12.04
CA ASP A 47 8.03 -1.72 -10.96
C ASP A 47 9.38 -1.01 -10.85
N LYS A 48 9.64 -0.37 -9.73
CA LYS A 48 10.88 0.38 -9.49
C LYS A 48 12.08 -0.53 -9.22
N LYS A 49 11.86 -1.81 -9.06
CA LYS A 49 12.91 -2.83 -8.90
C LYS A 49 13.91 -2.49 -7.80
N LEU A 50 13.42 -1.91 -6.71
CA LEU A 50 14.27 -1.51 -5.59
C LEU A 50 14.77 -2.71 -4.79
N VAL A 51 14.04 -3.82 -4.85
CA VAL A 51 14.47 -5.09 -4.28
C VAL A 51 14.40 -6.16 -5.35
N PRO A 52 15.34 -7.09 -5.40
CA PRO A 52 15.34 -8.11 -6.45
C PRO A 52 14.28 -9.19 -6.18
N TYR A 53 13.66 -9.65 -7.22
CA TYR A 53 12.97 -10.91 -7.38
C TYR A 53 11.62 -11.11 -6.70
N ASP A 54 11.45 -10.74 -5.42
CA ASP A 54 10.29 -11.22 -4.68
C ASP A 54 9.17 -10.22 -4.54
N PHE A 55 9.40 -8.96 -4.94
CA PHE A 55 8.41 -7.90 -4.77
C PHE A 55 8.31 -7.02 -6.01
N TYR A 56 7.07 -6.61 -6.29
CA TYR A 56 6.84 -5.43 -7.14
C TYR A 56 6.91 -4.21 -6.25
N VAL A 57 7.59 -3.17 -6.69
CA VAL A 57 7.67 -1.92 -5.92
C VAL A 57 7.03 -0.81 -6.74
N PHE A 58 5.87 -0.35 -6.31
CA PHE A 58 5.17 0.74 -6.98
C PHE A 58 5.12 1.96 -6.08
N ILE A 59 5.21 3.14 -6.68
CA ILE A 59 5.02 4.39 -5.95
C ILE A 59 3.57 4.80 -6.14
N ILE A 60 2.81 4.84 -5.06
CA ILE A 60 1.37 5.11 -5.11
C ILE A 60 0.99 6.15 -4.06
N ASP A 61 0.13 7.08 -4.46
CA ASP A 61 -0.46 8.07 -3.58
C ASP A 61 -1.91 7.64 -3.29
N PHE A 62 -2.17 7.29 -2.04
CA PHE A 62 -3.51 6.85 -1.61
C PHE A 62 -4.31 7.97 -0.95
N SER A 63 -3.90 9.22 -1.06
CA SER A 63 -4.49 10.32 -0.28
C SER A 63 -6.00 10.49 -0.53
N LYS A 64 -6.48 10.10 -1.69
CA LYS A 64 -7.89 10.25 -2.05
C LYS A 64 -8.77 9.12 -1.58
N LEU A 65 -8.19 8.07 -0.99
CA LEU A 65 -8.94 6.91 -0.53
C LEU A 65 -9.24 7.04 0.96
N PRO A 66 -10.41 6.56 1.40
CA PRO A 66 -10.69 6.51 2.85
C PRO A 66 -9.74 5.58 3.59
N VAL A 67 -9.54 5.87 4.87
CA VAL A 67 -8.84 4.96 5.78
C VAL A 67 -9.70 3.71 5.91
N ASP A 68 -9.19 2.59 5.47
CA ASP A 68 -9.92 1.31 5.52
C ASP A 68 -9.00 0.17 5.08
N GLU A 69 -9.56 -1.01 5.08
CA GLU A 69 -8.95 -2.22 4.56
C GLU A 69 -9.50 -2.51 3.17
N TYR A 70 -8.60 -2.87 2.26
CA TYR A 70 -8.95 -3.11 0.86
C TYR A 70 -8.37 -4.43 0.41
N GLU A 71 -9.06 -5.08 -0.52
CA GLU A 71 -8.47 -6.18 -1.27
C GLU A 71 -7.76 -5.58 -2.48
N TYR A 72 -6.51 -5.97 -2.69
CA TYR A 72 -5.80 -5.51 -3.88
C TYR A 72 -5.65 -6.64 -4.89
N THR A 73 -5.65 -6.27 -6.16
CA THR A 73 -5.34 -7.18 -7.27
C THR A 73 -4.41 -6.43 -8.21
N ILE A 74 -3.34 -7.09 -8.62
CA ILE A 74 -2.35 -6.51 -9.53
C ILE A 74 -2.50 -7.18 -10.89
N TYR A 75 -2.62 -6.37 -11.93
CA TYR A 75 -2.70 -6.84 -13.31
C TYR A 75 -1.48 -6.36 -14.09
N GLY A 76 -0.95 -7.23 -14.93
CA GLY A 76 0.12 -6.86 -15.87
C GLY A 76 -0.42 -6.38 -17.21
N ASP A 77 0.48 -6.23 -18.19
CA ASP A 77 0.14 -5.72 -19.52
C ASP A 77 -0.94 -6.52 -20.23
N THR A 78 -0.98 -7.82 -20.01
CA THR A 78 -1.92 -8.73 -20.67
C THR A 78 -3.16 -8.99 -19.86
N GLU A 79 -3.40 -8.15 -18.86
CA GLU A 79 -4.49 -8.30 -17.90
C GLU A 79 -4.43 -9.60 -17.09
N CYS A 80 -3.25 -10.20 -17.04
CA CYS A 80 -3.01 -11.38 -16.18
C CYS A 80 -2.86 -10.92 -14.74
N VAL A 81 -3.45 -11.69 -13.82
CA VAL A 81 -3.33 -11.42 -12.39
C VAL A 81 -1.92 -11.74 -11.94
N CYS A 82 -1.22 -10.74 -11.43
CA CYS A 82 0.16 -10.90 -10.94
C CYS A 82 0.25 -11.00 -9.42
N GLY A 83 -0.81 -10.64 -8.71
CA GLY A 83 -0.82 -10.71 -7.27
C GLY A 83 -2.15 -10.30 -6.68
N LYS A 84 -2.43 -10.79 -5.48
CA LYS A 84 -3.63 -10.47 -4.72
C LYS A 84 -3.30 -10.45 -3.24
N GLY A 85 -4.05 -9.69 -2.48
CA GLY A 85 -3.90 -9.66 -1.03
C GLY A 85 -4.75 -8.58 -0.38
N ILE A 86 -4.39 -8.27 0.84
CA ILE A 86 -5.08 -7.25 1.64
C ILE A 86 -4.11 -6.11 1.92
N ILE A 87 -4.59 -4.88 1.79
CA ILE A 87 -3.84 -3.69 2.13
C ILE A 87 -4.68 -2.82 3.05
N LYS A 88 -4.08 -2.34 4.12
CA LYS A 88 -4.73 -1.45 5.06
C LYS A 88 -4.12 -0.07 4.95
N LEU A 89 -4.98 0.94 4.72
CA LEU A 89 -4.55 2.33 4.63
C LEU A 89 -4.85 3.04 5.93
N ASN A 90 -3.82 3.62 6.52
CA ASN A 90 -3.93 4.41 7.74
C ASN A 90 -3.56 5.86 7.45
N GLU A 91 -3.86 6.72 8.39
CA GLU A 91 -3.58 8.13 8.32
C GLU A 91 -2.90 8.56 9.60
N VAL A 92 -1.80 9.30 9.46
CA VAL A 92 -1.12 9.85 10.61
C VAL A 92 -1.78 11.15 10.99
N ASN A 93 -2.20 11.25 12.25
CA ASN A 93 -2.79 12.47 12.73
C ASN A 93 -1.79 13.17 13.66
N LYS A 94 -1.88 14.51 13.73
CA LYS A 94 -0.94 15.29 14.52
C LYS A 94 -0.92 14.94 15.99
N GLU A 95 -2.06 14.61 16.53
CA GLU A 95 -2.16 14.20 17.93
C GLU A 95 -1.38 12.94 18.21
N ASN A 96 -1.46 11.98 17.32
CA ASN A 96 -0.73 10.72 17.47
C ASN A 96 0.78 10.94 17.43
N ILE A 97 1.23 11.79 16.54
CA ILE A 97 2.65 12.11 16.44
C ILE A 97 3.15 12.77 17.73
N TYR A 98 2.41 13.74 18.21
CA TYR A 98 2.73 14.46 19.43
C TYR A 98 2.75 13.50 20.62
N TYR A 99 1.76 12.65 20.70
CA TYR A 99 1.63 11.68 21.78
C TYR A 99 2.82 10.72 21.81
N GLU A 100 3.22 10.23 20.67
CA GLU A 100 4.36 9.32 20.57
C GLU A 100 5.65 9.96 21.04
N LYS A 101 5.87 11.21 20.69
CA LYS A 101 7.05 11.94 21.15
C LYS A 101 7.06 12.08 22.65
N ASN A 102 5.94 12.33 23.25
CA ASN A 102 5.85 12.44 24.70
C ASN A 102 6.06 11.11 25.38
N ARG A 103 5.64 10.03 24.79
CA ARG A 103 5.83 8.70 25.34
C ARG A 103 7.30 8.32 25.45
N GLU A 104 8.12 8.83 24.58
CA GLU A 104 9.55 8.57 24.65
C GLU A 104 10.17 9.14 25.92
N TYR A 105 9.53 10.12 26.53
CA TYR A 105 10.06 10.77 27.73
C TYR A 105 9.38 10.31 29.01
N ILE A 106 8.31 9.64 28.90
CA ILE A 106 7.50 9.21 30.03
C ILE A 106 7.89 7.84 30.49
N THR A 107 8.24 7.18 29.65
CA THR A 107 8.47 5.80 29.93
C THR A 107 9.58 5.56 30.89
N TYR A 108 8.68 6.36 30.22
CA TYR A 108 8.87 6.81 30.27
C TYR A 108 8.75 7.13 30.87
N ASP A 109 8.67 7.05 31.20
CA ASP A 109 8.50 7.85 31.39
C ASP A 109 8.04 8.12 31.68
N LYS A 110 7.87 8.01 31.84
CA LYS A 110 7.58 8.61 31.75
C LYS A 110 7.23 9.04 31.54
N GLN A 111 7.11 8.79 31.69
CA GLN A 111 6.79 9.54 31.18
C GLN A 111 6.79 9.80 30.85
#